data_d3f2c120d56a3d1fb2da61cc945ac9fd
#
_entry.id   d3f2c120d56a3d1fb2da61cc945ac9fd
#
_cell.length_a   1.000
_cell.length_b   1.000
_cell.length_c   1.000
_cell.angle_alpha   90.00
_cell.angle_beta   90.00
_cell.angle_gamma   90.00
#
_symmetry.space_group_name_H-M   'P 1'
#
loop_
_entity.id
_entity.type
_entity.pdbx_description
1 polymer ?
#
loop_
_entity_poly.entity_id
_entity_poly.type
_entity_poly.pdbx_seq_one_letter_code
_entity_poly.pdbx_strand_id
1 'polypeptide(L)'
;MASNLDAVQRLVFAVIHHDDADTAGQALVEAGHRATRIDAQGGFLRRGNAVFMGGVGIEQVDDVIATLRSVSTHAFGQSGTGSAYGIVFVVPVDAFDRL
;
A
#
# COMPACT_ATOMS: atom_id res chain seq x y z
N MET A 1 -19.23 20.33 0.91
CA MET A 1 -17.89 19.77 0.68
C MET A 1 -18.02 18.29 0.34
N ALA A 2 -17.42 17.88 -0.75
CA ALA A 2 -17.49 16.49 -1.14
C ALA A 2 -16.76 15.62 -0.12
N SER A 3 -17.31 14.48 0.19
CA SER A 3 -16.64 13.50 1.02
C SER A 3 -15.45 12.95 0.26
N ASN A 4 -14.33 12.74 0.96
CA ASN A 4 -13.18 12.07 0.35
C ASN A 4 -13.54 10.68 -0.16
N LEU A 5 -14.55 10.06 0.45
CA LEU A 5 -15.01 8.74 0.02
C LEU A 5 -15.62 8.78 -1.37
N ASP A 6 -16.24 9.90 -1.75
CA ASP A 6 -16.85 10.01 -3.07
C ASP A 6 -15.80 10.02 -4.17
N ALA A 7 -14.55 10.35 -3.84
CA ALA A 7 -13.46 10.36 -4.81
C ALA A 7 -12.68 9.06 -4.86
N VAL A 8 -13.04 8.07 -4.05
CA VAL A 8 -12.35 6.78 -4.04
C VAL A 8 -12.78 5.98 -5.26
N GLN A 9 -11.82 5.66 -6.10
CA GLN A 9 -12.05 4.94 -7.35
C GLN A 9 -11.22 3.68 -7.46
N ARG A 10 -10.15 3.60 -6.65
CA ARG A 10 -9.26 2.44 -6.61
C ARG A 10 -8.93 2.10 -5.18
N LEU A 11 -8.78 0.82 -4.92
CA LEU A 11 -8.28 0.34 -3.64
C LEU A 11 -6.87 -0.18 -3.88
N VAL A 12 -5.94 0.33 -3.10
CA VAL A 12 -4.54 -0.06 -3.21
C VAL A 12 -4.18 -0.92 -2.00
N PHE A 13 -3.59 -2.08 -2.27
CA PHE A 13 -2.97 -2.93 -1.25
C PHE A 13 -1.49 -3.01 -1.58
N ALA A 14 -0.66 -2.68 -0.62
CA ALA A 14 0.78 -2.77 -0.82
C ALA A 14 1.39 -3.65 0.27
N VAL A 15 2.13 -4.67 -0.15
CA VAL A 15 2.84 -5.55 0.78
C VAL A 15 4.29 -5.09 0.78
N ILE A 16 4.77 -4.69 1.95
CA ILE A 16 6.07 -4.05 2.13
C ILE A 16 6.85 -4.82 3.18
N HIS A 17 8.16 -4.96 2.97
CA HIS A 17 9.05 -5.57 3.95
C HIS A 17 8.95 -4.79 5.28
N HIS A 18 8.93 -5.51 6.40
CA HIS A 18 8.70 -4.86 7.69
C HIS A 18 9.78 -3.82 8.03
N ASP A 19 11.00 -3.99 7.54
CA ASP A 19 12.08 -3.02 7.78
C ASP A 19 11.85 -1.71 7.04
N ASP A 20 11.04 -1.72 5.98
CA ASP A 20 10.70 -0.51 5.23
C ASP A 20 9.36 0.08 5.67
N ALA A 21 8.61 -0.62 6.52
CA ALA A 21 7.21 -0.27 6.78
C ALA A 21 7.03 1.09 7.45
N ASP A 22 7.86 1.41 8.45
CA ASP A 22 7.74 2.71 9.14
C ASP A 22 8.03 3.85 8.18
N THR A 23 9.07 3.72 7.37
CA THR A 23 9.43 4.73 6.38
C THR A 23 8.36 4.87 5.32
N ALA A 24 7.80 3.75 4.88
CA ALA A 24 6.73 3.76 3.89
C ALA A 24 5.48 4.46 4.42
N GLY A 25 5.08 4.14 5.65
CA GLY A 25 3.94 4.78 6.27
C GLY A 25 4.11 6.29 6.40
N GLN A 26 5.29 6.72 6.82
CA GLN A 26 5.59 8.14 6.94
C GLN A 26 5.59 8.83 5.58
N ALA A 27 6.16 8.20 4.57
CA ALA A 27 6.20 8.77 3.22
C ALA A 27 4.79 8.94 2.64
N LEU A 28 3.90 7.97 2.88
CA LEU A 28 2.52 8.08 2.43
C LEU A 28 1.82 9.26 3.10
N VAL A 29 2.00 9.43 4.40
CA VAL A 29 1.41 10.56 5.12
C VAL A 29 1.94 11.88 4.58
N GLU A 30 3.24 11.98 4.37
CA GLU A 30 3.86 13.21 3.86
C GLU A 30 3.42 13.54 2.45
N ALA A 31 3.11 12.52 1.66
CA ALA A 31 2.59 12.70 0.31
C ALA A 31 1.07 12.99 0.28
N GLY A 32 0.43 13.01 1.45
CA GLY A 32 -0.99 13.31 1.55
C GLY A 32 -1.90 12.11 1.33
N HIS A 33 -1.37 10.91 1.40
CA HIS A 33 -2.17 9.70 1.22
C HIS A 33 -2.55 9.10 2.56
N ARG A 34 -3.77 8.61 2.65
CA ARG A 34 -4.24 7.89 3.82
C ARG A 34 -4.18 6.41 3.55
N ALA A 35 -3.63 5.68 4.49
CA ALA A 35 -3.58 4.22 4.38
C ALA A 35 -3.65 3.61 5.76
N THR A 36 -4.29 2.46 5.84
CA THR A 36 -4.30 1.65 7.05
C THR A 36 -3.18 0.64 6.95
N ARG A 37 -2.35 0.59 7.97
CA ARG A 37 -1.27 -0.40 8.06
C ARG A 37 -1.78 -1.61 8.82
N ILE A 38 -1.54 -2.78 8.26
CA ILE A 38 -1.89 -4.04 8.87
C ILE A 38 -0.60 -4.83 9.07
N ASP A 39 -0.26 -5.06 10.33
CA ASP A 39 0.85 -5.91 10.70
C ASP A 39 0.25 -7.22 11.21
N ALA A 40 0.51 -8.30 10.49
CA ALA A 40 -0.03 -9.57 10.85
C ALA A 40 1.04 -10.63 10.74
N GLN A 41 0.87 -11.68 11.51
CA GLN A 41 1.75 -12.84 11.47
C GLN A 41 0.96 -14.02 10.98
N GLY A 42 1.60 -14.87 10.22
CA GLY A 42 0.95 -16.03 9.63
C GLY A 42 0.44 -15.74 8.23
N GLY A 43 -0.04 -16.77 7.55
CA GLY A 43 -0.46 -16.65 6.18
C GLY A 43 0.65 -16.10 5.30
N PHE A 44 0.27 -15.31 4.31
CA PHE A 44 1.25 -14.71 3.41
C PHE A 44 1.98 -13.51 4.04
N LEU A 45 1.53 -13.06 5.20
CA LEU A 45 2.20 -11.97 5.92
C LEU A 45 3.26 -12.46 6.90
N ARG A 46 3.56 -13.74 6.88
CA ARG A 46 4.63 -14.27 7.71
C ARG A 46 5.92 -13.51 7.45
N ARG A 47 6.82 -13.55 8.44
CA ARG A 47 8.13 -12.89 8.40
C ARG A 47 8.05 -11.38 8.53
N GLY A 48 6.94 -10.90 9.09
CA GLY A 48 6.86 -9.52 9.46
C GLY A 48 6.65 -8.53 8.34
N ASN A 49 6.10 -8.97 7.20
CA ASN A 49 5.70 -8.03 6.18
C ASN A 49 4.51 -7.23 6.66
N ALA A 50 4.38 -6.01 6.17
CA ALA A 50 3.26 -5.14 6.48
C ALA A 50 2.45 -4.90 5.22
N VAL A 51 1.14 -4.72 5.39
CA VAL A 51 0.25 -4.34 4.31
C VAL A 51 -0.27 -2.95 4.57
N PHE A 52 -0.20 -2.10 3.56
CA PHE A 52 -0.88 -0.81 3.57
C PHE A 52 -2.08 -0.91 2.65
N MET A 53 -3.23 -0.47 3.15
CA MET A 53 -4.48 -0.51 2.40
C MET A 53 -5.09 0.89 2.39
N GLY A 54 -5.44 1.39 1.23
CA GLY A 54 -6.05 2.71 1.13
C GLY A 54 -6.86 2.89 -0.12
N GLY A 55 -7.90 3.71 -0.01
CA GLY A 55 -8.72 4.10 -1.15
C GLY A 55 -8.22 5.41 -1.72
N VAL A 56 -8.09 5.48 -3.04
CA VAL A 56 -7.56 6.65 -3.73
C VAL A 56 -8.34 6.93 -5.00
N GLY A 57 -8.20 8.14 -5.52
CA GLY A 57 -8.67 8.46 -6.87
C GLY A 57 -7.73 7.87 -7.92
N ILE A 58 -8.25 7.69 -9.12
CA ILE A 58 -7.47 7.12 -10.22
C ILE A 58 -6.17 7.91 -10.44
N GLU A 59 -6.25 9.23 -10.36
CA GLU A 59 -5.11 10.11 -10.62
C GLU A 59 -4.03 10.02 -9.55
N GLN A 60 -4.34 9.42 -8.40
CA GLN A 60 -3.40 9.31 -7.29
C GLN A 60 -2.62 7.99 -7.29
N VAL A 61 -3.05 7.02 -8.09
CA VAL A 61 -2.46 5.67 -8.06
C VAL A 61 -0.97 5.72 -8.38
N ASP A 62 -0.59 6.44 -9.42
CA ASP A 62 0.82 6.50 -9.82
C ASP A 62 1.68 7.14 -8.75
N ASP A 63 1.17 8.17 -8.07
CA ASP A 63 1.92 8.82 -7.00
C ASP A 63 2.09 7.90 -5.79
N VAL A 64 1.05 7.14 -5.45
CA VAL A 64 1.16 6.16 -4.36
C VAL A 64 2.23 5.12 -4.69
N ILE A 65 2.21 4.60 -5.90
CA ILE A 65 3.19 3.59 -6.32
C ILE A 65 4.60 4.17 -6.30
N ALA A 66 4.78 5.39 -6.84
CA ALA A 66 6.08 6.04 -6.86
C ALA A 66 6.60 6.30 -5.44
N THR A 67 5.71 6.73 -4.54
CA THR A 67 6.06 6.97 -3.14
C THR A 67 6.55 5.69 -2.48
N LEU A 68 5.82 4.59 -2.65
CA LEU A 68 6.20 3.31 -2.06
C LEU A 68 7.49 2.77 -2.68
N ARG A 69 7.65 2.93 -3.99
CA ARG A 69 8.86 2.48 -4.66
C ARG A 69 10.10 3.21 -4.15
N SER A 70 9.97 4.49 -3.87
CA SER A 70 11.10 5.30 -3.42
C SER A 70 11.64 4.90 -2.05
N VAL A 71 10.82 4.24 -1.22
CA VAL A 71 11.19 3.86 0.15
C VAL A 71 11.37 2.35 0.33
N SER A 72 11.16 1.56 -0.71
CA SER A 72 11.25 0.10 -0.62
C SER A 72 12.68 -0.31 -0.92
N THR A 73 13.44 -0.56 0.14
CA THR A 73 14.88 -0.85 0.04
C THR A 73 15.24 -2.27 0.43
N HIS A 74 14.32 -3.00 1.07
CA HIS A 74 14.55 -4.37 1.50
C HIS A 74 13.76 -5.32 0.62
N ALA A 75 14.44 -6.23 -0.04
CA ALA A 75 13.79 -7.24 -0.85
C ALA A 75 13.15 -8.30 0.05
N PHE A 76 12.01 -8.83 -0.37
CA PHE A 76 11.42 -9.97 0.28
C PHE A 76 11.12 -11.04 -0.76
N GLY A 77 10.86 -12.24 -0.28
CA GLY A 77 10.69 -13.39 -1.15
C GLY A 77 12.00 -14.12 -1.32
N GLN A 78 11.97 -15.14 -2.14
CA GLN A 78 13.14 -15.98 -2.34
C GLN A 78 14.12 -15.31 -3.26
N SER A 79 15.40 -15.59 -3.04
CA SER A 79 16.43 -15.17 -3.95
C SER A 79 16.23 -15.84 -5.30
N GLY A 80 16.72 -15.20 -6.33
CA GLY A 80 16.58 -15.66 -7.68
C GLY A 80 15.61 -14.79 -8.47
N THR A 81 15.01 -15.37 -9.49
CA THR A 81 14.06 -14.61 -10.28
C THR A 81 12.82 -14.33 -9.47
N GLY A 82 12.36 -13.10 -9.47
CA GLY A 82 11.14 -12.73 -8.81
C GLY A 82 11.27 -12.11 -7.44
N SER A 83 12.49 -11.83 -6.99
CA SER A 83 12.65 -11.02 -5.80
C SER A 83 12.02 -9.66 -6.03
N ALA A 84 11.28 -9.18 -5.04
CA ALA A 84 10.62 -7.90 -5.13
C ALA A 84 10.86 -7.12 -3.86
N TYR A 85 10.89 -5.79 -3.98
CA TYR A 85 10.98 -4.90 -2.83
C TYR A 85 9.60 -4.59 -2.26
N GLY A 86 8.56 -4.84 -3.02
CA GLY A 86 7.18 -4.66 -2.61
C GLY A 86 6.25 -5.15 -3.70
N ILE A 87 5.02 -5.38 -3.32
CA ILE A 87 3.98 -5.79 -4.26
C ILE A 87 2.80 -4.86 -4.06
N VAL A 88 2.29 -4.31 -5.14
CA VAL A 88 1.15 -3.40 -5.08
C VAL A 88 0.02 -3.97 -5.92
N PHE A 89 -1.14 -4.15 -5.30
CA PHE A 89 -2.36 -4.52 -5.99
C PHE A 89 -3.25 -3.30 -6.09
N VAL A 90 -3.80 -3.06 -7.27
CA VAL A 90 -4.73 -1.96 -7.51
C VAL A 90 -6.03 -2.56 -8.00
N VAL A 91 -7.11 -2.31 -7.26
CA VAL A 91 -8.41 -2.90 -7.53
C VAL A 91 -9.41 -1.80 -7.80
N PRO A 92 -10.20 -1.89 -8.87
CA PRO A 92 -11.26 -0.90 -9.10
C PRO A 92 -12.34 -1.02 -8.02
N VAL A 93 -12.88 0.12 -7.62
CA VAL A 93 -13.97 0.20 -6.65
C VAL A 93 -15.23 0.60 -7.39
N ASP A 94 -16.19 -0.30 -7.44
CA ASP A 94 -17.48 -0.03 -8.08
C ASP A 94 -18.47 0.61 -7.11
N ALA A 95 -18.42 0.17 -5.85
CA ALA A 95 -19.35 0.68 -4.84
C ALA A 95 -18.77 0.43 -3.45
N PHE A 96 -19.20 1.22 -2.50
CA PHE A 96 -18.93 0.99 -1.08
C PHE A 96 -20.09 1.54 -0.26
N ASP A 97 -20.27 1.01 0.93
CA ASP A 97 -21.28 1.48 1.87
C ASP A 97 -20.65 1.92 3.16
N ARG A 98 -21.21 2.97 3.74
CA ARG A 98 -20.84 3.44 5.08
C ARG A 98 -21.80 2.81 6.07
N LEU A 99 -21.26 2.14 7.04
CA LEU A 99 -22.05 1.44 8.06
C LEU A 99 -22.31 2.30 9.27
#